data_688f977f668469aed50b78507a5386be
#
_entry.id   688f977f668469aed50b78507a5386be
#
_cell.length_a   1.000
_cell.length_b   1.000
_cell.length_c   1.000
_cell.angle_alpha   90.00
_cell.angle_beta   90.00
_cell.angle_gamma   90.00
#
_symmetry.space_group_name_H-M   'P 1'
#
loop_
_entity.id
_entity.type
_entity.pdbx_description
1 polymer ?
#
loop_
_entity_poly.entity_id
_entity_poly.type
_entity_poly.pdbx_seq_one_letter_code
_entity_poly.pdbx_strand_id
1 'polypeptide(L)'
;MGTSENYFSQSKLVLQLEKIKYIFLWINIFYPKAIKIPIAFKLKYFFHQKLLRINGNVPWPVHFTSRVLHHKNISIGYRTAPGINSGCYIQGRGGIIIGSNFRLGPNTGLI
;
A
#
# COMPACT_ATOMS: atom_id res chain seq x y z
N MET A 1 37.16 -26.70 -4.40
CA MET A 1 35.84 -27.29 -4.20
C MET A 1 34.88 -26.41 -3.38
N GLY A 2 35.37 -25.65 -2.42
CA GLY A 2 34.52 -24.65 -1.74
C GLY A 2 33.99 -23.56 -2.63
N THR A 3 34.63 -23.31 -3.76
CA THR A 3 34.24 -22.23 -4.69
C THR A 3 32.92 -22.47 -5.43
N SER A 4 32.58 -23.74 -5.74
CA SER A 4 31.32 -24.03 -6.44
C SER A 4 30.10 -23.92 -5.51
N GLU A 5 30.22 -24.31 -4.25
CA GLU A 5 29.15 -24.14 -3.27
C GLU A 5 28.90 -22.67 -2.96
N ASN A 6 29.96 -21.88 -2.77
CA ASN A 6 29.87 -20.46 -2.56
C ASN A 6 29.22 -19.74 -3.77
N TYR A 7 29.54 -20.18 -4.97
CA TYR A 7 28.95 -19.63 -6.20
C TYR A 7 27.44 -19.90 -6.26
N PHE A 8 27.00 -21.13 -5.93
CA PHE A 8 25.58 -21.47 -5.87
C PHE A 8 24.83 -20.67 -4.80
N SER A 9 25.45 -20.51 -3.64
CA SER A 9 24.87 -19.74 -2.54
C SER A 9 24.68 -18.26 -2.92
N GLN A 10 25.68 -17.67 -3.55
CA GLN A 10 25.60 -16.29 -4.05
C GLN A 10 24.56 -16.13 -5.16
N SER A 11 24.46 -17.11 -6.05
CA SER A 11 23.49 -17.13 -7.12
C SER A 11 22.05 -17.17 -6.60
N LYS A 12 21.79 -17.99 -5.57
CA LYS A 12 20.49 -18.03 -4.87
C LYS A 12 20.17 -16.72 -4.18
N LEU A 13 21.15 -16.11 -3.53
CA LEU A 13 20.99 -14.84 -2.83
C LEU A 13 20.63 -13.72 -3.82
N VAL A 14 21.33 -13.66 -4.95
CA VAL A 14 21.05 -12.68 -6.01
C VAL A 14 19.64 -12.85 -6.56
N LEU A 15 19.19 -14.09 -6.80
CA LEU A 15 17.84 -14.38 -7.26
C LEU A 15 16.78 -13.94 -6.24
N GLN A 16 17.02 -14.16 -4.95
CA GLN A 16 16.13 -13.72 -3.89
C GLN A 16 16.07 -12.20 -3.80
N LEU A 17 17.20 -11.52 -3.93
CA LEU A 17 17.27 -10.07 -3.94
C LEU A 17 16.54 -9.48 -5.14
N GLU A 18 16.63 -10.10 -6.30
CA GLU A 18 15.89 -9.69 -7.49
C GLU A 18 14.39 -9.85 -7.30
N LYS A 19 13.94 -10.96 -6.72
CA LYS A 19 12.53 -11.18 -6.37
C LYS A 19 12.01 -10.10 -5.42
N ILE A 20 12.81 -9.76 -4.41
CA ILE A 20 12.47 -8.69 -3.46
C ILE A 20 12.35 -7.36 -4.19
N LYS A 21 13.27 -7.03 -5.11
CA LYS A 21 13.19 -5.82 -5.94
C LYS A 21 11.90 -5.78 -6.76
N TYR A 22 11.50 -6.89 -7.36
CA TYR A 22 10.25 -6.99 -8.10
C TYR A 22 9.04 -6.73 -7.22
N ILE A 23 9.01 -7.30 -6.01
CA ILE A 23 7.94 -7.04 -5.04
C ILE A 23 7.89 -5.56 -4.68
N PHE A 24 9.04 -4.92 -4.45
CA PHE A 24 9.14 -3.48 -4.17
C PHE A 24 8.58 -2.64 -5.33
N LEU A 25 8.94 -2.97 -6.57
CA LEU A 25 8.43 -2.29 -7.75
C LEU A 25 6.91 -2.45 -7.88
N TRP A 26 6.41 -3.64 -7.64
CA TRP A 26 4.98 -3.93 -7.69
C TRP A 26 4.20 -3.10 -6.67
N ILE A 27 4.67 -3.02 -5.44
CA ILE A 27 4.02 -2.26 -4.38
C ILE A 27 4.01 -0.77 -4.74
N ASN A 28 5.09 -0.24 -5.29
CA ASN A 28 5.15 1.15 -5.73
C ASN A 28 4.22 1.44 -6.91
N ILE A 29 4.01 0.46 -7.80
CA ILE A 29 3.05 0.55 -8.89
C ILE A 29 1.61 0.57 -8.33
N PHE A 30 1.32 -0.26 -7.32
CA PHE A 30 0.00 -0.30 -6.69
C PHE A 30 -0.33 0.97 -5.89
N TYR A 31 0.67 1.61 -5.30
CA TYR A 31 0.47 2.78 -4.45
C TYR A 31 1.28 3.99 -4.91
N PRO A 32 1.14 4.44 -6.17
CA PRO A 32 2.00 5.49 -6.69
C PRO A 32 1.76 6.86 -6.06
N LYS A 33 0.57 7.09 -5.55
CA LYS A 33 0.17 8.37 -4.93
C LYS A 33 0.21 8.35 -3.42
N ALA A 34 0.57 7.22 -2.82
CA ALA A 34 0.58 7.06 -1.37
C ALA A 34 1.65 7.93 -0.71
N ILE A 35 1.43 8.24 0.57
CA ILE A 35 2.44 8.92 1.37
C ILE A 35 3.69 8.05 1.45
N LYS A 36 4.85 8.72 1.64
CA LYS A 36 6.11 8.01 1.80
C LYS A 36 6.12 7.31 3.16
N ILE A 37 5.93 5.99 3.13
CA ILE A 37 5.93 5.15 4.32
C ILE A 37 6.99 4.06 4.19
N PRO A 38 7.50 3.51 5.32
CA PRO A 38 8.44 2.40 5.27
C PRO A 38 7.85 1.21 4.52
N ILE A 39 8.72 0.49 3.80
CA ILE A 39 8.28 -0.64 2.96
C ILE A 39 7.61 -1.75 3.78
N ALA A 40 8.01 -1.94 5.03
CA ALA A 40 7.39 -2.92 5.91
C ALA A 40 5.90 -2.65 6.11
N PHE A 41 5.53 -1.37 6.29
CA PHE A 41 4.13 -0.96 6.38
C PHE A 41 3.39 -1.15 5.06
N LYS A 42 4.02 -0.82 3.94
CA LYS A 42 3.41 -1.05 2.61
C LYS A 42 3.12 -2.52 2.38
N LEU A 43 4.03 -3.41 2.75
CA LEU A 43 3.84 -4.86 2.67
C LEU A 43 2.68 -5.34 3.53
N LYS A 44 2.59 -4.85 4.77
CA LYS A 44 1.51 -5.19 5.69
C LYS A 44 0.15 -4.78 5.14
N TYR A 45 0.03 -3.54 4.65
CA TYR A 45 -1.22 -3.05 4.07
C TYR A 45 -1.57 -3.79 2.79
N PHE A 46 -0.59 -4.05 1.94
CA PHE A 46 -0.78 -4.85 0.73
C PHE A 46 -1.32 -6.24 1.06
N PHE A 47 -0.74 -6.91 2.06
CA PHE A 47 -1.20 -8.23 2.51
C PHE A 47 -2.67 -8.18 2.94
N HIS A 48 -3.04 -7.23 3.80
CA HIS A 48 -4.42 -7.11 4.27
C HIS A 48 -5.39 -6.78 3.13
N GLN A 49 -5.00 -5.90 2.22
CA GLN A 49 -5.88 -5.47 1.15
C GLN A 49 -6.01 -6.50 0.02
N LYS A 50 -4.93 -7.12 -0.38
CA LYS A 50 -4.91 -8.00 -1.57
C LYS A 50 -5.11 -9.46 -1.22
N LEU A 51 -4.56 -9.96 -0.15
CA LEU A 51 -4.70 -11.35 0.25
C LEU A 51 -5.99 -11.57 1.05
N LEU A 52 -6.24 -10.77 2.07
CA LEU A 52 -7.46 -10.84 2.88
C LEU A 52 -8.64 -10.08 2.27
N ARG A 53 -8.41 -9.33 1.19
CA ARG A 53 -9.41 -8.55 0.46
C ARG A 53 -10.14 -7.50 1.29
N ILE A 54 -9.53 -7.03 2.34
CA ILE A 54 -10.05 -5.93 3.15
C ILE A 54 -9.71 -4.63 2.41
N ASN A 55 -10.73 -3.92 1.92
CA ASN A 55 -10.56 -2.75 1.03
C ASN A 55 -9.72 -3.06 -0.23
N GLY A 56 -9.87 -4.27 -0.78
CA GLY A 56 -8.98 -4.78 -1.84
C GLY A 56 -8.99 -3.98 -3.14
N ASN A 57 -10.07 -3.28 -3.43
CA ASN A 57 -10.21 -2.49 -4.67
C ASN A 57 -9.67 -1.07 -4.54
N VAL A 58 -9.33 -0.62 -3.34
CA VAL A 58 -8.82 0.73 -3.10
C VAL A 58 -7.38 0.83 -3.58
N PRO A 59 -7.04 1.80 -4.47
CA PRO A 59 -5.70 1.89 -5.07
C PRO A 59 -4.65 2.58 -4.20
N TRP A 60 -4.90 2.75 -2.91
CA TRP A 60 -3.94 3.27 -1.94
C TRP A 60 -3.99 2.43 -0.66
N PRO A 61 -2.94 2.48 0.19
CA PRO A 61 -2.93 1.69 1.41
C PRO A 61 -3.98 2.19 2.41
N VAL A 62 -4.77 1.25 2.92
CA VAL A 62 -5.84 1.50 3.89
C VAL A 62 -5.66 0.54 5.05
N HIS A 63 -5.74 1.06 6.28
CA HIS A 63 -5.67 0.24 7.48
C HIS A 63 -6.83 -0.78 7.49
N PHE A 64 -6.60 -1.98 8.00
CA PHE A 64 -7.62 -3.04 7.96
C PHE A 64 -8.86 -2.71 8.81
N THR A 65 -8.76 -1.80 9.78
CA THR A 65 -9.90 -1.32 10.58
C THR A 65 -10.64 -0.15 9.94
N SER A 66 -10.06 0.47 8.91
CA SER A 66 -10.69 1.57 8.19
C SER A 66 -11.55 1.03 7.05
N ARG A 67 -12.54 1.81 6.63
CA ARG A 67 -13.37 1.50 5.47
C ARG A 67 -13.38 2.63 4.47
N VAL A 68 -13.18 2.27 3.20
CA VAL A 68 -13.30 3.22 2.09
C VAL A 68 -14.34 2.67 1.13
N LEU A 69 -15.44 3.40 1.00
CA LEU A 69 -16.55 3.04 0.13
C LEU A 69 -16.60 3.98 -1.08
N HIS A 70 -16.96 3.42 -2.24
CA HIS A 70 -17.03 4.17 -3.50
C HIS A 70 -15.74 4.90 -3.86
N HIS A 71 -14.61 4.21 -3.75
CA HIS A 71 -13.28 4.78 -4.01
C HIS A 71 -13.15 5.35 -5.43
N LYS A 72 -13.92 4.85 -6.39
CA LYS A 72 -13.91 5.35 -7.77
C LYS A 72 -14.38 6.80 -7.88
N ASN A 73 -15.17 7.26 -6.93
CA ASN A 73 -15.63 8.64 -6.86
C ASN A 73 -14.72 9.53 -6.00
N ILE A 74 -13.63 8.99 -5.51
CA ILE A 74 -12.66 9.71 -4.69
C ILE A 74 -11.41 9.96 -5.52
N SER A 75 -11.12 11.24 -5.75
CA SER A 75 -9.88 11.65 -6.43
C SER A 75 -8.86 12.07 -5.37
N ILE A 76 -7.67 11.50 -5.43
CA ILE A 76 -6.60 11.84 -4.49
C ILE A 76 -5.40 12.44 -5.23
N GLY A 77 -4.72 13.38 -4.58
CA GLY A 77 -3.47 13.92 -5.05
C GLY A 77 -2.29 13.00 -4.70
N TYR A 78 -1.09 13.57 -4.69
CA TYR A 78 0.12 12.83 -4.36
C TYR A 78 0.40 12.86 -2.86
N ARG A 79 1.12 11.87 -2.35
CA ARG A 79 1.56 11.75 -0.96
C ARG A 79 0.38 11.78 0.03
N THR A 80 -0.70 11.13 -0.34
CA THR A 80 -1.87 11.01 0.52
C THR A 80 -2.44 9.59 0.41
N ALA A 81 -2.95 9.09 1.52
CA ALA A 81 -3.60 7.80 1.59
C ALA A 81 -4.72 7.89 2.64
N PRO A 82 -5.89 8.40 2.26
CA PRO A 82 -6.98 8.52 3.22
C PRO A 82 -7.41 7.15 3.71
N GLY A 83 -7.49 7.00 5.03
CA GLY A 83 -7.78 5.71 5.67
C GLY A 83 -6.56 4.88 6.05
N ILE A 84 -5.34 5.37 5.86
CA ILE A 84 -4.12 4.68 6.30
C ILE A 84 -4.05 4.58 7.83
N ASN A 85 -4.61 5.54 8.53
CA ASN A 85 -4.76 5.47 9.97
C ASN A 85 -5.97 4.60 10.36
N SER A 86 -5.96 4.06 11.58
CA SER A 86 -6.98 3.12 12.04
C SER A 86 -8.34 3.78 12.24
N GLY A 87 -9.40 2.99 12.05
CA GLY A 87 -10.76 3.38 12.42
C GLY A 87 -11.38 4.49 11.59
N CYS A 88 -10.85 4.78 10.39
CA CYS A 88 -11.41 5.79 9.51
C CYS A 88 -12.60 5.22 8.73
N TYR A 89 -13.59 6.08 8.49
CA TYR A 89 -14.73 5.77 7.63
C TYR A 89 -14.80 6.81 6.52
N ILE A 90 -14.63 6.37 5.29
CA ILE A 90 -14.63 7.26 4.13
C ILE A 90 -15.71 6.80 3.16
N GLN A 91 -16.68 7.67 2.90
CA GLN A 91 -17.79 7.43 2.00
C GLN A 91 -17.70 8.38 0.81
N GLY A 92 -17.30 7.84 -0.34
CA GLY A 92 -17.12 8.64 -1.57
C GLY A 92 -18.32 8.73 -2.47
N ARG A 93 -19.51 8.30 -2.04
CA ARG A 93 -20.70 8.22 -2.89
C ARG A 93 -21.04 9.53 -3.60
N GLY A 94 -20.93 10.65 -2.90
CA GLY A 94 -21.20 11.97 -3.45
C GLY A 94 -20.02 12.61 -4.19
N GLY A 95 -18.89 11.93 -4.25
CA GLY A 95 -17.67 12.48 -4.82
C GLY A 95 -16.82 13.22 -3.79
N ILE A 96 -15.56 12.89 -3.70
CA ILE A 96 -14.59 13.54 -2.81
C ILE A 96 -13.33 13.87 -3.62
N ILE A 97 -12.84 15.08 -3.49
CA ILE A 97 -11.56 15.49 -4.06
C ILE A 97 -10.60 15.80 -2.93
N ILE A 98 -9.49 15.08 -2.87
CA ILE A 98 -8.47 15.22 -1.83
C ILE A 98 -7.19 15.73 -2.48
N GLY A 99 -6.68 16.86 -1.99
CA GLY A 99 -5.44 17.44 -2.47
C GLY A 99 -4.22 16.66 -2.04
N SER A 100 -3.07 17.03 -2.58
CA SER A 100 -1.79 16.41 -2.23
C SER A 100 -1.41 16.69 -0.78
N ASN A 101 -0.71 15.75 -0.16
CA ASN A 101 -0.21 15.85 1.22
C ASN A 101 -1.32 15.91 2.30
N PHE A 102 -2.55 15.58 1.95
CA PHE A 102 -3.65 15.50 2.91
C PHE A 102 -3.45 14.29 3.83
N ARG A 103 -3.72 14.47 5.11
CA ARG A 103 -3.65 13.41 6.11
C ARG A 103 -4.92 13.40 6.95
N LEU A 104 -5.51 12.23 7.07
CA LEU A 104 -6.69 12.02 7.89
C LEU A 104 -6.26 11.31 9.18
N GLY A 105 -6.57 11.89 10.34
CA GLY A 105 -6.26 11.29 11.63
C GLY A 105 -7.06 10.01 11.88
N PRO A 106 -6.68 9.21 12.90
CA PRO A 106 -7.40 8.00 13.22
C PRO A 106 -8.81 8.29 13.72
N ASN A 107 -9.72 7.33 13.53
CA ASN A 107 -11.12 7.41 13.97
C ASN A 107 -11.88 8.60 13.38
N THR A 108 -11.54 9.02 12.18
CA THR A 108 -12.16 10.17 11.52
C THR A 108 -13.09 9.69 10.41
N GLY A 109 -14.24 10.33 10.30
CA GLY A 109 -15.19 10.11 9.21
C GLY A 109 -15.08 11.19 8.15
N LEU A 110 -15.19 10.80 6.88
CA LEU A 110 -15.21 11.70 5.74
C LEU A 110 -16.36 11.26 4.82
N ILE A 111 -17.34 12.12 4.69
CA ILE A 111 -18.55 11.82 3.93
C ILE A 111 -18.82 12.90 2.90
#